data_68ef829e319540737273b9d0f8515719
#
_entry.id   68ef829e319540737273b9d0f8515719
#
_cell.length_a   1.000
_cell.length_b   1.000
_cell.length_c   1.000
_cell.angle_alpha   90.00
_cell.angle_beta   90.00
_cell.angle_gamma   90.00
#
_symmetry.space_group_name_H-M   'P 1'
#
loop_
_entity.id
_entity.type
_entity.pdbx_description
1 polymer ?
#
loop_
_entity_poly.entity_id
_entity_poly.type
_entity_poly.pdbx_seq_one_letter_code
_entity_poly.pdbx_strand_id
1 'polypeptide(L)'
;MALSSPGIGSNMDVNGIVTQLMAVERKPLAALDKREAGFQAKLTAYGTLRGALSALKSAADVLDDPSRFLSASLTSSDNAVVTGTASGAAARGSLNVQVEQLAQRQSLVAAGQVSVDGTLGSGATTTLTIERGTISGGTLSNGLYSGATFTPDPAATAGTVTITATNNTLAGIRDAINAANVGVKASIVRDGSAAPYRLVLQGADSGAANSLRVSVSGDSVLGDLLAYDPAGSQKLSQTTVAQDAKAQVNGVPLSSRSNVFTDVMDGVSLTLAKTGTATVTVGSSTTAVTQSVRDLVKSYNDFNKALGDLSRSDPARKITGVLSGDASTRTLLLQLRATLSGAVTGGGLTDPATLSQVGLTFQRDGSLALDSARLSSALDASPEAVARLFASGARATDGQVRVVATGIATQPGSYAVNVTTAPTQGSVTGSAAAALTITAGVNDALTVNVDGTAATITLAAGTYTASSLASQLQASLNAAPALANAKAAVTVSESAGVLTLRSLRVGAASSVTVSGVAAADLFGPAPGVVAGTDAAGSIGSVAAVGEGRRLKAAAGTNAEGM
;
A
#
# COMPACT_ATOMS: atom_id res chain seq x y z
N MET A 1 -40.77 -65.58 39.42
CA MET A 1 -41.26 -64.18 39.40
C MET A 1 -42.77 -64.23 39.60
N ALA A 2 -43.21 -63.85 40.77
CA ALA A 2 -44.63 -63.79 41.05
C ALA A 2 -45.20 -62.51 40.50
N LEU A 3 -46.02 -62.57 39.45
CA LEU A 3 -46.86 -61.49 39.00
C LEU A 3 -47.99 -61.31 39.99
N SER A 4 -47.78 -60.37 40.91
CA SER A 4 -48.88 -59.87 41.79
C SER A 4 -49.81 -59.04 40.92
N SER A 5 -50.98 -59.53 40.60
CA SER A 5 -52.09 -58.78 40.01
C SER A 5 -52.85 -58.05 41.14
N PRO A 6 -52.63 -56.78 41.36
CA PRO A 6 -53.39 -56.03 42.36
C PRO A 6 -54.81 -55.77 41.84
N GLY A 7 -55.84 -56.20 42.60
CA GLY A 7 -57.23 -55.85 42.28
C GLY A 7 -58.22 -56.99 42.17
N ILE A 8 -57.83 -58.27 42.43
CA ILE A 8 -58.77 -59.44 42.41
C ILE A 8 -59.49 -59.46 43.73
N GLY A 9 -60.59 -58.73 43.87
CA GLY A 9 -61.50 -58.71 45.01
C GLY A 9 -62.34 -57.48 45.22
N SER A 10 -61.97 -56.33 44.58
CA SER A 10 -62.71 -55.08 44.83
C SER A 10 -63.33 -54.46 43.56
N ASN A 11 -63.16 -55.10 42.37
CA ASN A 11 -63.63 -54.58 41.09
C ASN A 11 -63.16 -53.15 40.78
N MET A 12 -62.06 -52.69 41.46
CA MET A 12 -61.47 -51.37 41.22
C MET A 12 -60.24 -51.52 40.29
N ASP A 13 -60.25 -50.71 39.20
CA ASP A 13 -59.10 -50.60 38.32
C ASP A 13 -57.98 -49.82 39.01
N VAL A 14 -57.22 -50.51 39.87
CA VAL A 14 -56.09 -49.94 40.63
C VAL A 14 -54.99 -49.43 39.67
N ASN A 15 -54.78 -50.09 38.53
CA ASN A 15 -53.76 -49.65 37.54
C ASN A 15 -54.21 -48.34 36.86
N GLY A 16 -55.54 -48.21 36.58
CA GLY A 16 -56.09 -46.96 36.06
C GLY A 16 -55.94 -45.82 37.06
N ILE A 17 -56.27 -46.07 38.35
CA ILE A 17 -56.14 -45.06 39.42
C ILE A 17 -54.66 -44.65 39.61
N VAL A 18 -53.76 -45.60 39.70
CA VAL A 18 -52.31 -45.31 39.82
C VAL A 18 -51.80 -44.52 38.60
N THR A 19 -52.21 -44.90 37.40
CA THR A 19 -51.85 -44.19 36.17
C THR A 19 -52.39 -42.75 36.19
N GLN A 20 -53.64 -42.52 36.63
CA GLN A 20 -54.19 -41.18 36.72
C GLN A 20 -53.49 -40.33 37.81
N LEU A 21 -53.22 -40.92 38.99
CA LEU A 21 -52.45 -40.25 40.04
C LEU A 21 -51.08 -39.89 39.59
N MET A 22 -50.37 -40.81 38.93
CA MET A 22 -49.06 -40.55 38.34
C MET A 22 -49.07 -39.47 37.22
N ALA A 23 -50.17 -39.42 36.44
CA ALA A 23 -50.39 -38.38 35.46
C ALA A 23 -50.59 -37.00 36.10
N VAL A 24 -51.22 -36.92 37.24
CA VAL A 24 -51.38 -35.67 38.03
C VAL A 24 -50.03 -35.25 38.62
N GLU A 25 -49.30 -36.17 39.25
CA GLU A 25 -47.95 -35.91 39.81
C GLU A 25 -46.90 -35.51 38.75
N ARG A 26 -47.06 -35.95 37.49
CA ARG A 26 -46.20 -35.54 36.37
C ARG A 26 -46.49 -34.15 35.83
N LYS A 27 -47.67 -33.54 36.15
CA LYS A 27 -47.99 -32.18 35.67
C LYS A 27 -46.98 -31.11 36.07
N PRO A 28 -46.45 -31.08 37.32
CA PRO A 28 -45.42 -30.13 37.72
C PRO A 28 -44.10 -30.32 36.92
N LEU A 29 -43.70 -31.58 36.66
CA LEU A 29 -42.49 -31.88 35.83
C LEU A 29 -42.67 -31.40 34.41
N ALA A 30 -43.81 -31.70 33.78
CA ALA A 30 -44.12 -31.19 32.43
C ALA A 30 -44.18 -29.64 32.36
N ALA A 31 -44.59 -28.99 33.47
CA ALA A 31 -44.54 -27.54 33.58
C ALA A 31 -43.10 -26.99 33.69
N LEU A 32 -42.20 -27.72 34.37
CA LEU A 32 -40.75 -27.40 34.43
C LEU A 32 -40.07 -27.61 33.09
N ASP A 33 -40.31 -28.73 32.42
CA ASP A 33 -39.81 -29.03 31.08
C ASP A 33 -40.19 -27.94 30.07
N LYS A 34 -41.47 -27.50 30.14
CA LYS A 34 -41.97 -26.41 29.30
C LYS A 34 -41.30 -25.07 29.61
N ARG A 35 -40.98 -24.79 30.87
CA ARG A 35 -40.23 -23.57 31.26
C ARG A 35 -38.80 -23.66 30.78
N GLU A 36 -38.15 -24.80 30.97
CA GLU A 36 -36.79 -25.03 30.48
C GLU A 36 -36.72 -24.84 28.97
N ALA A 37 -37.58 -25.50 28.20
CA ALA A 37 -37.69 -25.31 26.76
C ALA A 37 -37.92 -23.85 26.37
N GLY A 38 -38.75 -23.11 27.15
CA GLY A 38 -38.96 -21.68 26.97
C GLY A 38 -37.72 -20.83 27.20
N PHE A 39 -36.93 -21.13 28.24
CA PHE A 39 -35.66 -20.44 28.48
C PHE A 39 -34.63 -20.77 27.42
N GLN A 40 -34.54 -22.02 27.00
CA GLN A 40 -33.62 -22.43 25.90
C GLN A 40 -33.98 -21.75 24.59
N ALA A 41 -35.27 -21.64 24.25
CA ALA A 41 -35.74 -20.91 23.09
C ALA A 41 -35.39 -19.42 23.16
N LYS A 42 -35.52 -18.78 24.35
CA LYS A 42 -35.08 -17.39 24.54
C LYS A 42 -33.59 -17.22 24.39
N LEU A 43 -32.78 -18.14 24.94
CA LEU A 43 -31.33 -18.11 24.80
C LEU A 43 -30.92 -18.18 23.33
N THR A 44 -31.52 -19.07 22.54
CA THR A 44 -31.33 -19.20 21.11
C THR A 44 -31.73 -17.91 20.38
N ALA A 45 -32.87 -17.31 20.75
CA ALA A 45 -33.36 -16.08 20.15
C ALA A 45 -32.39 -14.89 20.40
N TYR A 46 -31.88 -14.77 21.63
CA TYR A 46 -30.83 -13.77 21.92
C TYR A 46 -29.53 -14.05 21.17
N GLY A 47 -29.17 -15.32 20.98
CA GLY A 47 -28.03 -15.70 20.14
C GLY A 47 -28.18 -15.21 18.69
N THR A 48 -29.35 -15.39 18.11
CA THR A 48 -29.70 -14.90 16.77
C THR A 48 -29.61 -13.37 16.67
N LEU A 49 -30.19 -12.66 17.65
CA LEU A 49 -30.15 -11.20 17.70
C LEU A 49 -28.71 -10.68 17.86
N ARG A 50 -27.91 -11.34 18.71
CA ARG A 50 -26.47 -10.99 18.87
C ARG A 50 -25.71 -11.15 17.56
N GLY A 51 -25.97 -12.23 16.81
CA GLY A 51 -25.36 -12.44 15.49
C GLY A 51 -25.72 -11.33 14.50
N ALA A 52 -27.01 -10.98 14.41
CA ALA A 52 -27.49 -9.91 13.53
C ALA A 52 -26.95 -8.52 13.94
N LEU A 53 -26.87 -8.24 15.25
CA LEU A 53 -26.29 -7.00 15.77
C LEU A 53 -24.77 -6.92 15.49
N SER A 54 -24.07 -8.05 15.60
CA SER A 54 -22.65 -8.12 15.26
C SER A 54 -22.39 -7.83 13.77
N ALA A 55 -23.25 -8.34 12.88
CA ALA A 55 -23.19 -8.05 11.45
C ALA A 55 -23.45 -6.55 11.17
N LEU A 56 -24.43 -5.96 11.83
CA LEU A 56 -24.72 -4.53 11.75
C LEU A 56 -23.52 -3.69 12.24
N LYS A 57 -22.94 -4.07 13.39
CA LYS A 57 -21.74 -3.41 13.90
C LYS A 57 -20.60 -3.48 12.90
N SER A 58 -20.33 -4.66 12.33
CA SER A 58 -19.26 -4.82 11.35
C SER A 58 -19.48 -3.95 10.10
N ALA A 59 -20.71 -3.81 9.64
CA ALA A 59 -21.05 -2.92 8.52
C ALA A 59 -20.87 -1.43 8.89
N ALA A 60 -21.16 -1.05 10.14
CA ALA A 60 -20.91 0.30 10.64
C ALA A 60 -19.41 0.59 10.80
N ASP A 61 -18.64 -0.37 11.34
CA ASP A 61 -17.18 -0.24 11.52
C ASP A 61 -16.45 0.01 10.17
N VAL A 62 -16.97 -0.53 9.07
CA VAL A 62 -16.42 -0.24 7.71
C VAL A 62 -16.58 1.23 7.35
N LEU A 63 -17.63 1.89 7.81
CA LEU A 63 -17.90 3.31 7.53
C LEU A 63 -17.28 4.26 8.56
N ASP A 64 -16.67 3.75 9.61
CA ASP A 64 -15.97 4.56 10.62
C ASP A 64 -14.60 5.07 10.15
N ASP A 65 -14.14 4.69 8.95
CA ASP A 65 -12.91 5.20 8.33
C ASP A 65 -13.21 6.39 7.40
N PRO A 66 -12.90 7.65 7.81
CA PRO A 66 -13.15 8.83 6.99
C PRO A 66 -12.42 8.80 5.64
N SER A 67 -11.27 8.11 5.55
CA SER A 67 -10.47 8.05 4.32
C SER A 67 -11.21 7.39 3.16
N ARG A 68 -12.16 6.50 3.44
CA ARG A 68 -13.01 5.86 2.44
C ARG A 68 -13.90 6.86 1.69
N PHE A 69 -14.36 7.88 2.39
CA PHE A 69 -15.21 8.94 1.81
C PHE A 69 -14.39 9.93 0.97
N LEU A 70 -13.07 10.01 1.23
CA LEU A 70 -12.13 10.90 0.54
C LEU A 70 -11.46 10.21 -0.66
N SER A 71 -11.81 8.97 -0.96
CA SER A 71 -11.23 8.23 -2.08
C SER A 71 -11.46 8.99 -3.39
N ALA A 72 -10.41 9.21 -4.15
CA ALA A 72 -10.49 9.78 -5.47
C ALA A 72 -10.62 8.69 -6.53
N SER A 73 -11.32 9.02 -7.61
CA SER A 73 -11.35 8.22 -8.84
C SER A 73 -10.74 9.03 -9.97
N LEU A 74 -10.06 8.35 -10.87
CA LEU A 74 -9.56 8.93 -12.08
C LEU A 74 -10.25 8.27 -13.26
N THR A 75 -10.85 9.07 -14.12
CA THR A 75 -11.47 8.61 -15.37
C THR A 75 -10.80 9.30 -16.54
N SER A 76 -10.61 8.57 -17.63
CA SER A 76 -10.07 9.10 -18.88
C SER A 76 -11.14 9.09 -19.95
N SER A 77 -11.18 10.12 -20.79
CA SER A 77 -12.05 10.15 -21.99
C SER A 77 -11.63 9.12 -23.03
N ASP A 78 -10.36 8.68 -23.01
CA ASP A 78 -9.83 7.61 -23.85
C ASP A 78 -8.81 6.77 -23.06
N ASN A 79 -9.25 5.62 -22.55
CA ASN A 79 -8.42 4.68 -21.81
C ASN A 79 -7.37 3.98 -22.71
N ALA A 80 -7.52 4.04 -24.03
CA ALA A 80 -6.50 3.51 -24.93
C ALA A 80 -5.31 4.47 -25.07
N VAL A 81 -5.47 5.76 -24.75
CA VAL A 81 -4.41 6.77 -24.78
C VAL A 81 -3.74 6.88 -23.41
N VAL A 82 -4.54 7.10 -22.36
CA VAL A 82 -4.03 7.30 -21.01
C VAL A 82 -4.99 6.70 -19.98
N THR A 83 -4.42 6.04 -18.99
CA THR A 83 -5.08 5.61 -17.75
C THR A 83 -4.33 6.19 -16.56
N GLY A 84 -4.85 6.03 -15.37
CA GLY A 84 -4.14 6.49 -14.18
C GLY A 84 -4.85 6.17 -12.89
N THR A 85 -4.25 6.64 -11.79
CA THR A 85 -4.78 6.53 -10.44
C THR A 85 -4.70 7.88 -9.75
N ALA A 86 -5.66 8.14 -8.86
CA ALA A 86 -5.66 9.32 -8.02
C ALA A 86 -5.76 8.90 -6.55
N SER A 87 -4.97 9.50 -5.68
CA SER A 87 -5.06 9.34 -4.23
C SER A 87 -6.13 10.27 -3.65
N GLY A 88 -6.55 10.03 -2.41
CA GLY A 88 -7.53 10.89 -1.73
C GLY A 88 -7.07 12.35 -1.57
N ALA A 89 -5.77 12.62 -1.65
CA ALA A 89 -5.20 13.97 -1.60
C ALA A 89 -5.22 14.70 -2.95
N ALA A 90 -5.53 13.99 -4.05
CA ALA A 90 -5.52 14.56 -5.39
C ALA A 90 -6.57 15.68 -5.53
N ALA A 91 -6.14 16.81 -6.07
CA ALA A 91 -7.03 17.90 -6.40
C ALA A 91 -8.04 17.47 -7.48
N ARG A 92 -9.32 17.74 -7.24
CA ARG A 92 -10.39 17.41 -8.19
C ARG A 92 -10.38 18.37 -9.37
N GLY A 93 -10.67 17.85 -10.54
CA GLY A 93 -10.69 18.65 -11.77
C GLY A 93 -10.38 17.83 -13.01
N SER A 94 -10.31 18.50 -14.15
CA SER A 94 -10.00 17.88 -15.43
C SER A 94 -8.63 18.34 -15.93
N LEU A 95 -7.85 17.37 -16.43
CA LEU A 95 -6.53 17.57 -17.01
C LEU A 95 -6.58 17.21 -18.49
N ASN A 96 -6.07 18.06 -19.34
CA ASN A 96 -5.84 17.71 -20.75
C ASN A 96 -4.46 17.06 -20.86
N VAL A 97 -4.41 15.81 -21.30
CA VAL A 97 -3.18 15.03 -21.49
C VAL A 97 -2.98 14.78 -22.98
N GLN A 98 -1.88 15.28 -23.53
CA GLN A 98 -1.43 15.01 -24.89
C GLN A 98 -0.19 14.12 -24.83
N VAL A 99 -0.30 12.90 -25.31
CA VAL A 99 0.80 11.94 -25.40
C VAL A 99 1.46 12.09 -26.77
N GLU A 100 2.69 12.58 -26.76
CA GLU A 100 3.47 12.83 -28.00
C GLU A 100 4.31 11.61 -28.37
N GLN A 101 4.89 10.93 -27.39
CA GLN A 101 5.79 9.82 -27.57
C GLN A 101 5.71 8.85 -26.38
N LEU A 102 5.75 7.56 -26.67
CA LEU A 102 5.88 6.53 -25.64
C LEU A 102 7.35 6.20 -25.36
N ALA A 103 7.65 5.86 -24.12
CA ALA A 103 8.94 5.27 -23.78
C ALA A 103 9.10 3.89 -24.42
N GLN A 104 10.28 3.64 -24.97
CA GLN A 104 10.61 2.37 -25.61
C GLN A 104 11.91 1.81 -25.03
N ARG A 105 11.99 0.49 -25.06
CA ARG A 105 13.22 -0.25 -24.73
C ARG A 105 14.05 -0.43 -25.99
N GLN A 106 15.36 -0.36 -25.85
CA GLN A 106 16.24 -0.69 -26.97
C GLN A 106 16.12 -2.17 -27.33
N SER A 107 16.12 -2.45 -28.62
CA SER A 107 16.23 -3.80 -29.15
C SER A 107 17.37 -3.87 -30.17
N LEU A 108 18.28 -4.81 -29.94
CA LEU A 108 19.44 -5.10 -30.79
C LEU A 108 19.30 -6.52 -31.32
N VAL A 109 19.66 -6.73 -32.58
CA VAL A 109 19.51 -8.02 -33.27
C VAL A 109 20.86 -8.42 -33.86
N ALA A 110 21.32 -9.63 -33.58
CA ALA A 110 22.52 -10.22 -34.15
C ALA A 110 22.30 -10.74 -35.57
N ALA A 111 23.41 -10.93 -36.30
CA ALA A 111 23.43 -11.62 -37.57
C ALA A 111 22.82 -13.04 -37.43
N GLY A 112 22.09 -13.51 -38.46
CA GLY A 112 21.46 -14.81 -38.46
C GLY A 112 22.44 -15.97 -38.34
N GLN A 113 22.02 -17.04 -37.66
CA GLN A 113 22.77 -18.29 -37.52
C GLN A 113 21.96 -19.44 -38.11
N VAL A 114 22.62 -20.45 -38.64
CA VAL A 114 21.97 -21.61 -39.25
C VAL A 114 21.43 -22.61 -38.21
N SER A 115 21.95 -22.57 -36.99
CA SER A 115 21.57 -23.47 -35.90
C SER A 115 21.54 -22.71 -34.56
N VAL A 116 20.67 -23.12 -33.63
CA VAL A 116 20.64 -22.63 -32.26
C VAL A 116 21.66 -23.33 -31.36
N ASP A 117 22.02 -24.57 -31.69
CA ASP A 117 22.87 -25.46 -30.89
C ASP A 117 24.27 -25.63 -31.52
N GLY A 118 24.50 -25.04 -32.70
CA GLY A 118 25.83 -25.01 -33.31
C GLY A 118 26.82 -24.17 -32.48
N THR A 119 28.04 -24.71 -32.30
CA THR A 119 29.09 -24.00 -31.57
C THR A 119 29.54 -22.75 -32.34
N LEU A 120 29.71 -21.65 -31.67
CA LEU A 120 30.14 -20.37 -32.17
C LEU A 120 31.55 -20.07 -31.65
N GLY A 121 32.46 -19.71 -32.58
CA GLY A 121 33.83 -19.40 -32.23
C GLY A 121 34.69 -20.59 -31.82
N SER A 122 35.85 -20.32 -31.22
CA SER A 122 36.85 -21.29 -30.79
C SER A 122 36.56 -21.95 -29.44
N GLY A 123 35.57 -21.47 -28.68
CA GLY A 123 35.33 -21.87 -27.30
C GLY A 123 36.29 -21.24 -26.29
N ALA A 124 37.09 -20.26 -26.70
CA ALA A 124 37.87 -19.46 -25.74
C ALA A 124 36.96 -18.71 -24.78
N THR A 125 37.39 -18.65 -23.51
CA THR A 125 36.64 -17.89 -22.50
C THR A 125 36.47 -16.43 -22.95
N THR A 126 35.21 -16.02 -23.09
CA THR A 126 34.85 -14.71 -23.60
C THR A 126 33.96 -13.99 -22.57
N THR A 127 34.28 -12.74 -22.32
CA THR A 127 33.50 -11.89 -21.42
C THR A 127 32.73 -10.87 -22.24
N LEU A 128 31.40 -10.89 -22.09
CA LEU A 128 30.53 -9.83 -22.57
C LEU A 128 30.32 -8.85 -21.41
N THR A 129 30.62 -7.58 -21.65
CA THR A 129 30.31 -6.49 -20.72
C THR A 129 29.17 -5.67 -21.29
N ILE A 130 28.08 -5.58 -20.55
CA ILE A 130 26.87 -4.85 -20.95
C ILE A 130 26.75 -3.62 -20.06
N GLU A 131 26.78 -2.46 -20.70
CA GLU A 131 26.64 -1.16 -20.03
C GLU A 131 25.37 -0.46 -20.48
N ARG A 132 24.78 0.32 -19.59
CA ARG A 132 23.66 1.19 -19.89
C ARG A 132 24.12 2.64 -19.91
N GLY A 133 23.52 3.43 -20.79
CA GLY A 133 23.89 4.83 -20.94
C GLY A 133 23.00 5.53 -21.96
N THR A 134 23.43 6.72 -22.36
CA THR A 134 22.73 7.54 -23.34
C THR A 134 23.50 7.58 -24.65
N ILE A 135 22.80 7.30 -25.75
CA ILE A 135 23.32 7.54 -27.10
C ILE A 135 22.93 8.96 -27.50
N SER A 136 23.90 9.77 -27.94
CA SER A 136 23.65 11.14 -28.36
C SER A 136 24.38 11.46 -29.66
N GLY A 137 23.83 12.38 -30.44
CA GLY A 137 24.34 12.74 -31.75
C GLY A 137 24.22 11.61 -32.77
N GLY A 138 24.85 11.82 -33.91
CA GLY A 138 24.91 10.87 -35.01
C GLY A 138 23.57 10.66 -35.74
N THR A 139 23.63 9.82 -36.75
CA THR A 139 22.50 9.42 -37.58
C THR A 139 22.34 7.91 -37.53
N LEU A 140 21.11 7.41 -37.25
CA LEU A 140 20.78 5.99 -37.31
C LEU A 140 20.29 5.64 -38.71
N SER A 141 20.99 4.74 -39.38
CA SER A 141 20.60 4.24 -40.70
C SER A 141 20.80 2.72 -40.75
N ASN A 142 19.82 1.99 -41.24
CA ASN A 142 19.85 0.52 -41.31
C ASN A 142 20.22 -0.18 -39.98
N GLY A 143 19.83 0.42 -38.84
CA GLY A 143 20.11 -0.11 -37.51
C GLY A 143 21.50 0.15 -36.98
N LEU A 144 22.30 0.98 -37.65
CA LEU A 144 23.66 1.35 -37.25
C LEU A 144 23.78 2.87 -37.11
N TYR A 145 24.54 3.32 -36.12
CA TYR A 145 24.83 4.73 -35.91
C TYR A 145 26.07 5.17 -36.67
N SER A 146 26.08 6.41 -37.15
CA SER A 146 27.22 7.10 -37.68
C SER A 146 27.40 8.43 -36.94
N GLY A 147 28.60 8.64 -36.35
CA GLY A 147 28.93 9.86 -35.62
C GLY A 147 28.23 10.04 -34.27
N ALA A 148 27.69 8.96 -33.70
CA ALA A 148 27.09 8.99 -32.35
C ALA A 148 28.16 8.90 -31.25
N THR A 149 27.79 9.33 -30.06
CA THR A 149 28.57 9.14 -28.84
C THR A 149 27.75 8.33 -27.83
N PHE A 150 28.43 7.57 -26.97
CA PHE A 150 27.80 6.82 -25.87
C PHE A 150 28.34 7.34 -24.54
N THR A 151 27.46 7.78 -23.68
CA THR A 151 27.78 8.22 -22.31
C THR A 151 27.23 7.21 -21.33
N PRO A 152 28.08 6.43 -20.63
CA PRO A 152 27.60 5.48 -19.60
C PRO A 152 26.82 6.20 -18.51
N ASP A 153 25.77 5.54 -17.98
CA ASP A 153 25.04 6.02 -16.79
C ASP A 153 25.90 5.71 -15.54
N PRO A 154 26.39 6.72 -14.82
CA PRO A 154 27.26 6.50 -13.66
C PRO A 154 26.54 5.81 -12.48
N ALA A 155 25.20 5.83 -12.48
CA ALA A 155 24.39 5.13 -11.48
C ALA A 155 24.13 3.66 -11.84
N ALA A 156 24.45 3.23 -13.07
CA ALA A 156 24.23 1.86 -13.53
C ALA A 156 25.53 1.06 -13.49
N THR A 157 25.55 -0.03 -12.76
CA THR A 157 26.70 -0.96 -12.76
C THR A 157 26.76 -1.74 -14.08
N ALA A 158 27.92 -1.83 -14.68
CA ALA A 158 28.14 -2.67 -15.84
C ALA A 158 27.96 -4.15 -15.46
N GLY A 159 27.18 -4.87 -16.27
CA GLY A 159 26.97 -6.30 -16.08
C GLY A 159 27.94 -7.12 -16.92
N THR A 160 28.45 -8.23 -16.38
CA THR A 160 29.34 -9.14 -17.11
C THR A 160 28.72 -10.53 -17.28
N VAL A 161 28.92 -11.11 -18.46
CA VAL A 161 28.47 -12.47 -18.79
C VAL A 161 29.67 -13.25 -19.34
N THR A 162 29.93 -14.42 -18.78
CA THR A 162 31.06 -15.27 -19.25
C THR A 162 30.51 -16.37 -20.16
N ILE A 163 31.11 -16.44 -21.37
CA ILE A 163 30.86 -17.51 -22.33
C ILE A 163 32.12 -18.37 -22.41
N THR A 164 31.93 -19.69 -22.37
CA THR A 164 32.98 -20.69 -22.41
C THR A 164 32.61 -21.76 -23.45
N ALA A 165 33.48 -22.73 -23.70
CA ALA A 165 33.20 -23.84 -24.61
C ALA A 165 31.95 -24.65 -24.27
N THR A 166 31.41 -24.54 -23.03
CA THR A 166 30.21 -25.28 -22.58
C THR A 166 28.90 -24.56 -22.92
N ASN A 167 28.93 -23.26 -23.20
CA ASN A 167 27.75 -22.43 -23.48
C ASN A 167 27.93 -21.49 -24.70
N ASN A 168 28.89 -21.76 -25.60
CA ASN A 168 29.15 -20.95 -26.79
C ASN A 168 28.26 -21.32 -28.00
N THR A 169 27.03 -21.73 -27.74
CA THR A 169 25.96 -21.87 -28.74
C THR A 169 25.01 -20.67 -28.66
N LEU A 170 24.19 -20.44 -29.70
CA LEU A 170 23.24 -19.33 -29.66
C LEU A 170 22.27 -19.47 -28.48
N ALA A 171 21.80 -20.71 -28.21
CA ALA A 171 20.97 -21.04 -27.05
C ALA A 171 21.73 -20.82 -25.73
N GLY A 172 22.98 -21.29 -25.63
CA GLY A 172 23.79 -21.14 -24.42
C GLY A 172 24.12 -19.67 -24.09
N ILE A 173 24.40 -18.84 -25.12
CA ILE A 173 24.61 -17.40 -24.96
C ILE A 173 23.34 -16.71 -24.45
N ARG A 174 22.18 -17.00 -25.05
CA ARG A 174 20.87 -16.52 -24.56
C ARG A 174 20.66 -16.84 -23.10
N ASP A 175 20.89 -18.10 -22.71
CA ASP A 175 20.66 -18.57 -21.35
C ASP A 175 21.64 -17.95 -20.35
N ALA A 176 22.91 -17.80 -20.75
CA ALA A 176 23.93 -17.14 -19.93
C ALA A 176 23.59 -15.65 -19.68
N ILE A 177 23.15 -14.91 -20.72
CA ILE A 177 22.74 -13.50 -20.57
C ILE A 177 21.53 -13.39 -19.64
N ASN A 178 20.52 -14.27 -19.83
CA ASN A 178 19.30 -14.24 -19.01
C ASN A 178 19.58 -14.64 -17.55
N ALA A 179 20.48 -15.60 -17.32
CA ALA A 179 20.86 -16.03 -15.97
C ALA A 179 21.66 -14.97 -15.22
N ALA A 180 22.50 -14.20 -15.93
CA ALA A 180 23.31 -13.16 -15.33
C ALA A 180 22.50 -11.93 -14.86
N ASN A 181 21.28 -11.77 -15.32
CA ASN A 181 20.35 -10.68 -14.96
C ASN A 181 20.98 -9.27 -15.05
N VAL A 182 21.69 -9.01 -16.12
CA VAL A 182 22.51 -7.80 -16.37
C VAL A 182 21.71 -6.62 -16.99
N GLY A 183 20.42 -6.54 -16.73
CA GLY A 183 19.56 -5.47 -17.26
C GLY A 183 19.18 -5.62 -18.74
N VAL A 184 19.38 -6.83 -19.31
CA VAL A 184 19.03 -7.19 -20.68
C VAL A 184 18.34 -8.55 -20.67
N LYS A 185 17.34 -8.72 -21.54
CA LYS A 185 16.70 -10.01 -21.85
C LYS A 185 17.13 -10.44 -23.24
N ALA A 186 17.63 -11.68 -23.34
CA ALA A 186 18.01 -12.31 -24.60
C ALA A 186 16.92 -13.29 -25.06
N SER A 187 16.60 -13.28 -26.34
CA SER A 187 15.69 -14.21 -26.97
C SER A 187 16.22 -14.62 -28.36
N ILE A 188 15.73 -15.74 -28.88
CA ILE A 188 16.07 -16.16 -30.24
C ILE A 188 14.80 -16.09 -31.09
N VAL A 189 14.87 -15.36 -32.18
CA VAL A 189 13.79 -15.20 -33.15
C VAL A 189 14.16 -15.92 -34.43
N ARG A 190 13.18 -16.59 -35.05
CA ARG A 190 13.35 -17.23 -36.36
C ARG A 190 12.71 -16.37 -37.44
N ASP A 191 13.53 -15.88 -38.41
CA ASP A 191 13.09 -14.96 -39.47
C ASP A 191 12.77 -15.67 -40.83
N GLY A 192 12.96 -17.00 -40.91
CA GLY A 192 12.70 -17.77 -42.11
C GLY A 192 13.75 -17.64 -43.22
N SER A 193 14.85 -16.91 -43.01
CA SER A 193 15.96 -16.80 -43.98
C SER A 193 16.83 -18.07 -44.03
N ALA A 194 17.87 -18.09 -44.87
CA ALA A 194 18.85 -19.18 -44.94
C ALA A 194 19.64 -19.35 -43.63
N ALA A 195 19.84 -18.30 -42.86
CA ALA A 195 20.38 -18.32 -41.49
C ALA A 195 19.31 -17.79 -40.49
N PRO A 196 18.32 -18.63 -40.17
CA PRO A 196 17.05 -18.13 -39.67
C PRO A 196 17.04 -17.72 -38.18
N TYR A 197 18.06 -18.12 -37.41
CA TYR A 197 18.07 -17.90 -35.98
C TYR A 197 18.85 -16.65 -35.60
N ARG A 198 18.14 -15.67 -35.02
CA ARG A 198 18.75 -14.40 -34.61
C ARG A 198 18.63 -14.21 -33.10
N LEU A 199 19.74 -13.90 -32.46
CA LEU A 199 19.73 -13.46 -31.07
C LEU A 199 19.23 -12.02 -31.03
N VAL A 200 18.23 -11.78 -30.20
CA VAL A 200 17.67 -10.45 -29.93
C VAL A 200 17.98 -10.10 -28.47
N LEU A 201 18.63 -8.96 -28.27
CA LEU A 201 18.88 -8.39 -26.96
C LEU A 201 17.94 -7.22 -26.75
N GLN A 202 17.10 -7.29 -25.74
CA GLN A 202 16.17 -6.22 -25.37
C GLN A 202 16.53 -5.65 -24.01
N GLY A 203 16.66 -4.34 -23.89
CA GLY A 203 16.82 -3.67 -22.60
C GLY A 203 15.69 -4.01 -21.64
N ALA A 204 15.99 -4.24 -20.38
CA ALA A 204 14.96 -4.52 -19.35
C ALA A 204 14.10 -3.29 -19.09
N ASP A 205 14.68 -2.11 -19.14
CA ASP A 205 14.04 -0.83 -18.89
C ASP A 205 13.92 0.01 -20.16
N SER A 206 12.89 0.84 -20.24
CA SER A 206 12.70 1.85 -21.27
C SER A 206 13.44 3.15 -20.94
N GLY A 207 13.49 4.07 -21.89
CA GLY A 207 14.09 5.38 -21.69
C GLY A 207 15.46 5.54 -22.34
N ALA A 208 15.76 6.74 -22.82
CA ALA A 208 16.97 7.05 -23.56
C ALA A 208 18.27 6.73 -22.79
N ALA A 209 18.27 6.89 -21.47
CA ALA A 209 19.40 6.58 -20.60
C ALA A 209 19.64 5.07 -20.38
N ASN A 210 18.74 4.21 -20.87
CA ASN A 210 18.87 2.76 -20.84
C ASN A 210 19.29 2.17 -22.20
N SER A 211 19.91 2.99 -23.06
CA SER A 211 20.59 2.51 -24.27
C SER A 211 21.78 1.63 -23.89
N LEU A 212 22.04 0.62 -24.71
CA LEU A 212 23.01 -0.42 -24.42
C LEU A 212 24.33 -0.18 -25.18
N ARG A 213 25.44 -0.53 -24.54
CA ARG A 213 26.71 -0.82 -25.14
C ARG A 213 27.13 -2.24 -24.76
N VAL A 214 27.55 -3.05 -25.73
CA VAL A 214 27.99 -4.42 -25.52
C VAL A 214 29.44 -4.53 -26.00
N SER A 215 30.37 -4.69 -25.06
CA SER A 215 31.77 -4.93 -25.33
C SER A 215 32.06 -6.42 -25.17
N VAL A 216 32.86 -6.98 -26.07
CA VAL A 216 33.25 -8.40 -26.09
C VAL A 216 34.73 -8.52 -26.01
N SER A 217 35.26 -9.29 -25.06
CA SER A 217 36.69 -9.56 -24.89
C SER A 217 36.91 -11.07 -24.85
N GLY A 218 37.76 -11.60 -25.71
CA GLY A 218 38.06 -13.02 -25.86
C GLY A 218 37.95 -13.48 -27.32
N ASP A 219 36.96 -14.33 -27.63
CA ASP A 219 36.77 -14.89 -28.96
C ASP A 219 36.34 -13.83 -29.98
N SER A 220 37.08 -13.70 -31.08
CA SER A 220 36.79 -12.72 -32.14
C SER A 220 35.49 -13.02 -32.89
N VAL A 221 35.09 -14.29 -33.04
CA VAL A 221 33.83 -14.68 -33.70
C VAL A 221 32.66 -14.20 -32.89
N LEU A 222 32.72 -14.36 -31.56
CA LEU A 222 31.70 -13.81 -30.66
C LEU A 222 31.74 -12.28 -30.64
N GLY A 223 32.90 -11.67 -30.77
CA GLY A 223 33.06 -10.22 -30.95
C GLY A 223 32.36 -9.72 -32.21
N ASP A 224 32.54 -10.41 -33.34
CA ASP A 224 31.91 -10.09 -34.63
C ASP A 224 30.40 -10.40 -34.67
N LEU A 225 29.88 -11.16 -33.70
CA LEU A 225 28.44 -11.45 -33.58
C LEU A 225 27.73 -10.51 -32.62
N LEU A 226 28.35 -10.13 -31.48
CA LEU A 226 27.67 -9.57 -30.33
C LEU A 226 28.13 -8.14 -29.94
N ALA A 227 29.24 -7.65 -30.48
CA ALA A 227 29.72 -6.32 -30.13
C ALA A 227 28.76 -5.22 -30.62
N TYR A 228 28.51 -4.25 -29.76
CA TYR A 228 27.71 -3.08 -30.10
C TYR A 228 28.19 -1.85 -29.31
N ASP A 229 28.88 -0.98 -29.99
CA ASP A 229 29.23 0.34 -29.49
C ASP A 229 28.72 1.39 -30.49
N PRO A 230 27.72 2.21 -30.12
CA PRO A 230 27.19 3.26 -31.01
C PRO A 230 28.25 4.28 -31.48
N ALA A 231 29.32 4.45 -30.70
CA ALA A 231 30.45 5.33 -31.04
C ALA A 231 31.56 4.63 -31.84
N GLY A 232 31.45 3.30 -32.01
CA GLY A 232 32.52 2.50 -32.60
C GLY A 232 32.02 1.29 -33.38
N SER A 233 32.41 0.07 -32.97
CA SER A 233 32.07 -1.17 -33.67
C SER A 233 30.62 -1.62 -33.36
N GLN A 234 29.83 -1.78 -34.40
CA GLN A 234 28.43 -2.21 -34.31
C GLN A 234 28.22 -3.48 -35.14
N LYS A 235 28.14 -4.62 -34.48
CA LYS A 235 27.86 -5.94 -35.08
C LYS A 235 26.38 -6.36 -34.88
N LEU A 236 25.75 -5.81 -33.84
CA LEU A 236 24.29 -5.88 -33.66
C LEU A 236 23.63 -4.71 -34.38
N SER A 237 22.49 -4.97 -35.01
CA SER A 237 21.63 -3.95 -35.60
C SER A 237 20.56 -3.51 -34.61
N GLN A 238 20.38 -2.22 -34.44
CA GLN A 238 19.31 -1.67 -33.62
C GLN A 238 17.99 -1.67 -34.38
N THR A 239 17.00 -2.36 -33.85
CA THR A 239 15.64 -2.44 -34.43
C THR A 239 14.67 -1.48 -33.73
N THR A 240 14.93 -1.18 -32.46
CA THR A 240 14.13 -0.21 -31.67
C THR A 240 15.07 0.67 -30.87
N VAL A 241 14.85 1.98 -30.94
CA VAL A 241 15.61 2.99 -30.17
C VAL A 241 15.08 3.05 -28.75
N ALA A 242 15.99 3.11 -27.77
CA ALA A 242 15.60 3.49 -26.40
C ALA A 242 15.19 4.97 -26.40
N GLN A 243 14.00 5.25 -25.93
CA GLN A 243 13.50 6.63 -25.87
C GLN A 243 12.61 6.85 -24.65
N ASP A 244 12.58 8.09 -24.19
CA ASP A 244 11.71 8.53 -23.10
C ASP A 244 10.28 8.73 -23.61
N ALA A 245 9.31 8.57 -22.72
CA ALA A 245 7.96 9.05 -22.94
C ALA A 245 7.94 10.57 -22.87
N LYS A 246 7.15 11.20 -23.75
CA LYS A 246 6.88 12.64 -23.75
C LYS A 246 5.40 12.87 -23.79
N ALA A 247 4.93 13.72 -22.90
CA ALA A 247 3.53 14.13 -22.84
C ALA A 247 3.42 15.59 -22.40
N GLN A 248 2.30 16.21 -22.68
CA GLN A 248 1.95 17.51 -22.10
C GLN A 248 0.70 17.34 -21.23
N VAL A 249 0.74 17.94 -20.06
CA VAL A 249 -0.41 18.01 -19.16
C VAL A 249 -0.78 19.48 -18.98
N ASN A 250 -1.99 19.85 -19.41
CA ASN A 250 -2.44 21.26 -19.47
C ASN A 250 -1.43 22.19 -20.16
N GLY A 251 -0.74 21.70 -21.21
CA GLY A 251 0.30 22.44 -21.94
C GLY A 251 1.69 22.45 -21.30
N VAL A 252 1.87 21.83 -20.13
CA VAL A 252 3.17 21.68 -19.48
C VAL A 252 3.85 20.41 -20.01
N PRO A 253 5.03 20.52 -20.64
CA PRO A 253 5.75 19.37 -21.16
C PRO A 253 6.37 18.54 -20.03
N LEU A 254 6.18 17.23 -20.10
CA LEU A 254 6.72 16.23 -19.18
C LEU A 254 7.50 15.18 -19.95
N SER A 255 8.56 14.66 -19.34
CA SER A 255 9.33 13.54 -19.88
C SER A 255 9.60 12.51 -18.77
N SER A 256 9.54 11.22 -19.13
CA SER A 256 9.81 10.11 -18.21
C SER A 256 10.53 8.98 -18.94
N ARG A 257 11.43 8.30 -18.24
CA ARG A 257 12.07 7.09 -18.78
C ARG A 257 11.10 5.92 -18.98
N SER A 258 9.91 5.99 -18.39
CA SER A 258 8.87 4.96 -18.51
C SER A 258 7.54 5.56 -18.98
N ASN A 259 6.61 4.72 -19.39
CA ASN A 259 5.24 5.14 -19.72
C ASN A 259 4.38 5.44 -18.49
N VAL A 260 4.95 5.36 -17.30
CA VAL A 260 4.29 5.73 -16.05
C VAL A 260 4.87 7.05 -15.56
N PHE A 261 4.01 8.04 -15.39
CA PHE A 261 4.32 9.33 -14.81
C PHE A 261 3.75 9.35 -13.40
N THR A 262 4.60 9.30 -12.39
CA THR A 262 4.21 9.39 -10.99
C THR A 262 4.16 10.86 -10.58
N ASP A 263 3.19 11.20 -9.70
CA ASP A 263 3.03 12.53 -9.12
C ASP A 263 3.05 13.67 -10.16
N VAL A 264 2.32 13.48 -11.27
CA VAL A 264 2.12 14.51 -12.29
C VAL A 264 1.47 15.76 -11.69
N MET A 265 0.60 15.56 -10.74
CA MET A 265 0.08 16.49 -9.74
C MET A 265 0.02 15.73 -8.42
N ASP A 266 -0.06 16.45 -7.30
CA ASP A 266 -0.12 15.84 -5.97
C ASP A 266 -1.12 14.68 -5.93
N GLY A 267 -0.60 13.46 -5.78
CA GLY A 267 -1.39 12.24 -5.71
C GLY A 267 -2.01 11.73 -7.02
N VAL A 268 -1.60 12.22 -8.19
CA VAL A 268 -2.06 11.74 -9.51
C VAL A 268 -0.92 11.06 -10.26
N SER A 269 -1.12 9.80 -10.61
CA SER A 269 -0.20 9.05 -11.47
C SER A 269 -0.90 8.66 -12.78
N LEU A 270 -0.20 8.86 -13.91
CA LEU A 270 -0.70 8.57 -15.25
C LEU A 270 0.10 7.45 -15.89
N THR A 271 -0.58 6.58 -16.62
CA THR A 271 0.03 5.53 -17.44
C THR A 271 -0.35 5.76 -18.89
N LEU A 272 0.65 5.99 -19.73
CA LEU A 272 0.49 6.23 -21.15
C LEU A 272 0.48 4.90 -21.91
N ALA A 273 -0.50 4.69 -22.79
CA ALA A 273 -0.65 3.46 -23.56
C ALA A 273 -0.51 3.68 -25.07
N LYS A 274 -0.90 4.88 -25.57
CA LYS A 274 -0.85 5.24 -26.99
C LYS A 274 -0.65 6.74 -27.14
N THR A 275 -0.07 7.17 -28.25
CA THR A 275 0.00 8.58 -28.64
C THR A 275 -1.39 9.09 -28.97
N GLY A 276 -1.70 10.32 -28.57
CA GLY A 276 -3.01 10.94 -28.74
C GLY A 276 -3.34 11.93 -27.64
N THR A 277 -4.57 12.40 -27.61
CA THR A 277 -5.04 13.34 -26.58
C THR A 277 -6.22 12.75 -25.84
N ALA A 278 -6.22 12.87 -24.52
CA ALA A 278 -7.34 12.48 -23.68
C ALA A 278 -7.53 13.49 -22.53
N THR A 279 -8.78 13.67 -22.12
CA THR A 279 -9.11 14.42 -20.91
C THR A 279 -9.20 13.45 -19.74
N VAL A 280 -8.38 13.67 -18.73
CA VAL A 280 -8.38 12.89 -17.48
C VAL A 280 -9.13 13.70 -16.43
N THR A 281 -10.16 13.12 -15.83
CA THR A 281 -10.95 13.76 -14.78
C THR A 281 -10.72 13.06 -13.45
N VAL A 282 -10.26 13.83 -12.46
CA VAL A 282 -10.15 13.41 -11.06
C VAL A 282 -11.43 13.79 -10.34
N GLY A 283 -12.17 12.80 -9.89
CA GLY A 283 -13.43 12.94 -9.16
C GLY A 283 -13.43 12.21 -7.84
N SER A 284 -14.56 12.21 -7.13
CA SER A 284 -14.78 11.38 -5.94
C SER A 284 -15.10 9.95 -6.34
N SER A 285 -14.54 8.97 -5.63
CA SER A 285 -14.95 7.58 -5.76
C SER A 285 -16.15 7.31 -4.86
N THR A 286 -17.37 7.51 -5.38
CA THR A 286 -18.60 7.31 -4.59
C THR A 286 -19.07 5.86 -4.56
N THR A 287 -18.59 5.01 -5.47
CA THR A 287 -19.08 3.64 -5.66
C THR A 287 -18.83 2.75 -4.43
N ALA A 288 -17.60 2.75 -3.90
CA ALA A 288 -17.24 1.92 -2.76
C ALA A 288 -18.00 2.36 -1.48
N VAL A 289 -18.12 3.67 -1.26
CA VAL A 289 -18.89 4.22 -0.12
C VAL A 289 -20.37 3.88 -0.25
N THR A 290 -20.96 4.08 -1.44
CA THR A 290 -22.36 3.74 -1.69
C THR A 290 -22.63 2.25 -1.43
N GLN A 291 -21.70 1.37 -1.83
CA GLN A 291 -21.84 -0.06 -1.52
C GLN A 291 -21.76 -0.32 -0.01
N SER A 292 -20.81 0.27 0.71
CA SER A 292 -20.71 0.12 2.17
C SER A 292 -21.96 0.63 2.89
N VAL A 293 -22.55 1.73 2.41
CA VAL A 293 -23.82 2.24 2.96
C VAL A 293 -25.01 1.30 2.65
N ARG A 294 -25.04 0.68 1.47
CA ARG A 294 -26.04 -0.37 1.15
C ARG A 294 -25.91 -1.57 2.08
N ASP A 295 -24.67 -1.98 2.37
CA ASP A 295 -24.41 -3.10 3.27
C ASP A 295 -24.83 -2.78 4.71
N LEU A 296 -24.64 -1.54 5.17
CA LEU A 296 -25.17 -1.05 6.45
C LEU A 296 -26.71 -1.12 6.47
N VAL A 297 -27.37 -0.59 5.44
CA VAL A 297 -28.84 -0.60 5.31
C VAL A 297 -29.37 -2.03 5.30
N LYS A 298 -28.72 -2.93 4.55
CA LYS A 298 -29.08 -4.35 4.51
C LYS A 298 -28.94 -4.99 5.90
N SER A 299 -27.81 -4.81 6.56
CA SER A 299 -27.55 -5.40 7.89
C SER A 299 -28.53 -4.86 8.95
N TYR A 300 -28.88 -3.58 8.88
CA TYR A 300 -29.93 -3.01 9.74
C TYR A 300 -31.30 -3.65 9.46
N ASN A 301 -31.67 -3.81 8.19
CA ASN A 301 -32.95 -4.40 7.81
C ASN A 301 -33.05 -5.88 8.20
N ASP A 302 -31.93 -6.63 8.06
CA ASP A 302 -31.85 -8.02 8.54
C ASP A 302 -32.00 -8.10 10.05
N PHE A 303 -31.37 -7.18 10.81
CA PHE A 303 -31.55 -7.09 12.27
C PHE A 303 -32.99 -6.71 12.63
N ASN A 304 -33.57 -5.69 12.00
CA ASN A 304 -34.95 -5.24 12.25
C ASN A 304 -35.95 -6.37 11.96
N LYS A 305 -35.73 -7.13 10.87
CA LYS A 305 -36.54 -8.30 10.53
C LYS A 305 -36.43 -9.42 11.57
N ALA A 306 -35.18 -9.79 11.93
CA ALA A 306 -34.95 -10.83 12.95
C ALA A 306 -35.61 -10.48 14.29
N LEU A 307 -35.49 -9.22 14.72
CA LEU A 307 -36.12 -8.71 15.92
C LEU A 307 -37.65 -8.75 15.80
N GLY A 308 -38.20 -8.32 14.67
CA GLY A 308 -39.64 -8.36 14.39
C GLY A 308 -40.18 -9.78 14.45
N ASP A 309 -39.53 -10.74 13.81
CA ASP A 309 -39.94 -12.15 13.78
C ASP A 309 -39.91 -12.78 15.17
N LEU A 310 -38.94 -12.43 16.01
CA LEU A 310 -38.79 -12.96 17.38
C LEU A 310 -39.71 -12.27 18.42
N SER A 311 -40.12 -11.02 18.18
CA SER A 311 -40.92 -10.23 19.13
C SER A 311 -42.40 -10.08 18.74
N ARG A 312 -42.77 -10.42 17.50
CA ARG A 312 -44.11 -10.25 16.96
C ARG A 312 -45.13 -11.08 17.74
N SER A 313 -46.31 -10.47 18.05
CA SER A 313 -47.49 -11.18 18.52
C SER A 313 -48.62 -10.93 17.54
N ASP A 314 -49.20 -12.02 16.98
CA ASP A 314 -50.36 -12.00 16.11
C ASP A 314 -51.42 -12.97 16.66
N PRO A 315 -52.31 -12.49 17.50
CA PRO A 315 -53.34 -13.33 18.12
C PRO A 315 -54.27 -13.98 17.09
N ALA A 316 -54.55 -13.31 15.97
CA ALA A 316 -55.43 -13.82 14.93
C ALA A 316 -54.84 -15.05 14.22
N ARG A 317 -53.51 -15.09 14.05
CA ARG A 317 -52.79 -16.21 13.47
C ARG A 317 -52.19 -17.17 14.50
N LYS A 318 -52.44 -16.93 15.81
CA LYS A 318 -51.85 -17.69 16.93
C LYS A 318 -50.32 -17.75 16.90
N ILE A 319 -49.69 -16.69 16.41
CA ILE A 319 -48.23 -16.57 16.37
C ILE A 319 -47.82 -15.70 17.55
N THR A 320 -46.95 -16.24 18.40
CA THR A 320 -46.31 -15.47 19.49
C THR A 320 -44.79 -15.71 19.40
N GLY A 321 -44.04 -14.66 19.09
CA GLY A 321 -42.58 -14.70 19.08
C GLY A 321 -42.05 -15.00 20.48
N VAL A 322 -40.91 -15.68 20.53
CA VAL A 322 -40.26 -16.12 21.79
C VAL A 322 -39.91 -14.94 22.71
N LEU A 323 -39.62 -13.77 22.12
CA LEU A 323 -39.32 -12.51 22.82
C LEU A 323 -40.49 -11.53 22.84
N SER A 324 -41.72 -12.01 22.60
CA SER A 324 -42.91 -11.16 22.68
C SER A 324 -43.07 -10.59 24.10
N GLY A 325 -43.20 -9.26 24.21
CA GLY A 325 -43.26 -8.55 25.47
C GLY A 325 -41.94 -8.31 26.20
N ASP A 326 -40.79 -8.72 25.59
CA ASP A 326 -39.48 -8.47 26.18
C ASP A 326 -39.10 -6.97 26.12
N ALA A 327 -38.87 -6.37 27.30
CA ALA A 327 -38.55 -4.95 27.42
C ALA A 327 -37.16 -4.60 26.87
N SER A 328 -36.19 -5.51 27.03
CA SER A 328 -34.81 -5.29 26.60
C SER A 328 -34.69 -5.15 25.07
N THR A 329 -35.39 -6.02 24.33
CA THR A 329 -35.41 -5.97 22.85
C THR A 329 -36.11 -4.71 22.34
N ARG A 330 -37.18 -4.26 23.02
CA ARG A 330 -37.84 -3.00 22.66
C ARG A 330 -36.93 -1.79 22.90
N THR A 331 -36.28 -1.73 24.05
CA THR A 331 -35.34 -0.64 24.40
C THR A 331 -34.19 -0.58 23.40
N LEU A 332 -33.58 -1.72 23.04
CA LEU A 332 -32.52 -1.80 22.06
C LEU A 332 -32.93 -1.21 20.69
N LEU A 333 -34.15 -1.58 20.21
CA LEU A 333 -34.65 -1.06 18.95
C LEU A 333 -34.85 0.46 18.98
N LEU A 334 -35.43 0.97 20.08
CA LEU A 334 -35.65 2.41 20.25
C LEU A 334 -34.31 3.17 20.31
N GLN A 335 -33.34 2.67 21.05
CA GLN A 335 -31.99 3.27 21.10
C GLN A 335 -31.32 3.27 19.75
N LEU A 336 -31.34 2.16 19.01
CA LEU A 336 -30.74 2.05 17.68
C LEU A 336 -31.40 3.04 16.71
N ARG A 337 -32.72 3.13 16.70
CA ARG A 337 -33.43 4.11 15.86
C ARG A 337 -33.13 5.55 16.26
N ALA A 338 -33.06 5.85 17.54
CA ALA A 338 -32.68 7.17 18.03
C ALA A 338 -31.27 7.56 17.60
N THR A 339 -30.33 6.62 17.70
CA THR A 339 -28.94 6.84 17.22
C THR A 339 -28.88 7.12 15.72
N LEU A 340 -29.57 6.31 14.90
CA LEU A 340 -29.56 6.46 13.44
C LEU A 340 -30.36 7.66 12.93
N SER A 341 -31.33 8.16 13.69
CA SER A 341 -32.10 9.36 13.34
C SER A 341 -31.57 10.64 13.99
N GLY A 342 -30.60 10.52 14.90
CA GLY A 342 -30.02 11.63 15.62
C GLY A 342 -29.26 12.58 14.68
N ALA A 343 -29.24 13.86 15.06
CA ALA A 343 -28.43 14.85 14.37
C ALA A 343 -27.00 14.82 14.91
N VAL A 344 -26.03 14.84 13.99
CA VAL A 344 -24.60 14.98 14.30
C VAL A 344 -24.29 16.47 14.44
N THR A 345 -23.67 16.84 15.55
CA THR A 345 -23.26 18.23 15.84
C THR A 345 -21.82 18.48 15.34
N GLY A 346 -21.45 19.75 15.12
CA GLY A 346 -20.09 20.14 14.74
C GLY A 346 -19.84 20.31 13.26
N GLY A 347 -20.86 20.29 12.40
CA GLY A 347 -20.79 20.61 10.98
C GLY A 347 -20.94 22.11 10.68
N GLY A 348 -20.61 22.50 9.45
CA GLY A 348 -20.95 23.84 8.91
C GLY A 348 -22.47 24.02 8.76
N LEU A 349 -22.92 25.26 8.62
CA LEU A 349 -24.35 25.60 8.50
C LEU A 349 -25.04 24.93 7.30
N THR A 350 -24.31 24.60 6.26
CA THR A 350 -24.79 23.95 5.03
C THR A 350 -24.55 22.44 4.99
N ASP A 351 -23.85 21.89 5.98
CA ASP A 351 -23.49 20.48 6.01
C ASP A 351 -24.68 19.60 6.43
N PRO A 352 -24.82 18.40 5.86
CA PRO A 352 -25.84 17.47 6.33
C PRO A 352 -25.56 17.06 7.78
N ALA A 353 -26.60 17.22 8.61
CA ALA A 353 -26.54 16.88 10.04
C ALA A 353 -27.21 15.52 10.35
N THR A 354 -28.01 14.97 9.43
CA THR A 354 -28.74 13.72 9.63
C THR A 354 -28.57 12.78 8.44
N LEU A 355 -28.71 11.47 8.69
CA LEU A 355 -28.68 10.46 7.65
C LEU A 355 -29.80 10.65 6.61
N SER A 356 -30.95 11.21 7.00
CA SER A 356 -32.06 11.47 6.08
C SER A 356 -31.72 12.55 5.03
N GLN A 357 -30.85 13.49 5.35
CA GLN A 357 -30.40 14.53 4.42
C GLN A 357 -29.51 13.97 3.30
N VAL A 358 -28.84 12.85 3.57
CA VAL A 358 -27.99 12.15 2.57
C VAL A 358 -28.69 10.92 1.97
N GLY A 359 -30.00 10.79 2.14
CA GLY A 359 -30.80 9.78 1.44
C GLY A 359 -31.07 8.49 2.20
N LEU A 360 -30.69 8.36 3.49
CA LEU A 360 -31.06 7.21 4.33
C LEU A 360 -32.31 7.56 5.14
N THR A 361 -33.45 6.92 4.86
CA THR A 361 -34.73 7.26 5.50
C THR A 361 -35.39 6.03 6.11
N PHE A 362 -36.01 6.20 7.28
CA PHE A 362 -36.87 5.18 7.88
C PHE A 362 -38.19 5.08 7.15
N GLN A 363 -38.62 3.85 6.89
CA GLN A 363 -39.93 3.53 6.35
C GLN A 363 -40.92 3.26 7.48
N ARG A 364 -42.22 3.19 7.13
CA ARG A 364 -43.31 2.96 8.12
C ARG A 364 -43.19 1.62 8.87
N ASP A 365 -42.60 0.62 8.24
CA ASP A 365 -42.34 -0.70 8.86
C ASP A 365 -41.07 -0.71 9.73
N GLY A 366 -40.38 0.42 9.82
CA GLY A 366 -39.15 0.59 10.57
C GLY A 366 -37.90 0.10 9.85
N SER A 367 -37.98 -0.29 8.58
CA SER A 367 -36.83 -0.56 7.74
C SER A 367 -36.16 0.75 7.32
N LEU A 368 -34.86 0.67 6.93
CA LEU A 368 -34.13 1.74 6.28
C LEU A 368 -34.19 1.58 4.76
N ALA A 369 -34.39 2.69 4.06
CA ALA A 369 -34.27 2.78 2.61
C ALA A 369 -33.12 3.74 2.26
N LEU A 370 -32.41 3.44 1.17
CA LEU A 370 -31.33 4.26 0.62
C LEU A 370 -31.74 4.83 -0.74
N ASP A 371 -31.74 6.15 -0.84
CA ASP A 371 -31.71 6.88 -2.12
C ASP A 371 -30.25 7.05 -2.55
N SER A 372 -29.80 6.18 -3.46
CA SER A 372 -28.41 6.18 -3.92
C SER A 372 -28.05 7.43 -4.73
N ALA A 373 -29.02 8.05 -5.43
CA ALA A 373 -28.78 9.27 -6.20
C ALA A 373 -28.52 10.46 -5.27
N ARG A 374 -29.33 10.56 -4.21
CA ARG A 374 -29.17 11.62 -3.19
C ARG A 374 -27.85 11.44 -2.42
N LEU A 375 -27.47 10.20 -2.08
CA LEU A 375 -26.18 9.91 -1.45
C LEU A 375 -25.02 10.31 -2.36
N SER A 376 -25.07 9.92 -3.63
CA SER A 376 -24.02 10.27 -4.59
C SER A 376 -23.88 11.80 -4.73
N SER A 377 -24.99 12.52 -4.88
CA SER A 377 -24.96 13.99 -4.97
C SER A 377 -24.37 14.64 -3.71
N ALA A 378 -24.67 14.11 -2.53
CA ALA A 378 -24.10 14.60 -1.27
C ALA A 378 -22.58 14.33 -1.18
N LEU A 379 -22.14 13.13 -1.61
CA LEU A 379 -20.73 12.76 -1.68
C LEU A 379 -19.95 13.60 -2.68
N ASP A 380 -20.55 13.94 -3.82
CA ASP A 380 -19.91 14.79 -4.83
C ASP A 380 -19.81 16.25 -4.36
N ALA A 381 -20.81 16.73 -3.61
CA ALA A 381 -20.81 18.09 -3.05
C ALA A 381 -19.82 18.24 -1.89
N SER A 382 -19.82 17.33 -0.91
CA SER A 382 -18.94 17.38 0.26
C SER A 382 -18.79 15.99 0.89
N PRO A 383 -17.83 15.16 0.43
CA PRO A 383 -17.60 13.83 0.98
C PRO A 383 -17.20 13.87 2.46
N GLU A 384 -16.49 14.93 2.89
CA GLU A 384 -16.08 15.12 4.29
C GLU A 384 -17.28 15.37 5.20
N ALA A 385 -18.27 16.13 4.71
CA ALA A 385 -19.49 16.37 5.46
C ALA A 385 -20.35 15.10 5.58
N VAL A 386 -20.37 14.27 4.53
CA VAL A 386 -21.03 12.96 4.58
C VAL A 386 -20.27 12.01 5.50
N ALA A 387 -18.94 11.98 5.45
CA ALA A 387 -18.11 11.16 6.34
C ALA A 387 -18.42 11.38 7.81
N ARG A 388 -18.66 12.62 8.24
CA ARG A 388 -19.02 12.96 9.63
C ARG A 388 -20.33 12.33 10.13
N LEU A 389 -21.21 11.93 9.23
CA LEU A 389 -22.44 11.25 9.62
C LEU A 389 -22.23 9.79 10.01
N PHE A 390 -21.13 9.19 9.54
CA PHE A 390 -20.85 7.76 9.70
C PHE A 390 -19.61 7.49 10.55
N ALA A 391 -18.57 8.31 10.38
CA ALA A 391 -17.30 8.12 11.05
C ALA A 391 -17.19 8.98 12.31
N SER A 392 -16.67 8.37 13.37
CA SER A 392 -16.21 9.08 14.54
C SER A 392 -14.94 9.85 14.15
N GLY A 393 -15.02 11.15 13.97
CA GLY A 393 -13.87 11.90 13.48
C GLY A 393 -13.74 13.30 14.06
N ALA A 394 -12.54 13.65 14.47
CA ALA A 394 -12.12 15.03 14.64
C ALA A 394 -11.45 15.52 13.34
N ARG A 395 -11.70 16.78 13.00
CA ARG A 395 -11.09 17.45 11.84
C ARG A 395 -10.13 18.52 12.35
N ALA A 396 -8.93 18.57 11.77
CA ALA A 396 -8.08 19.72 11.91
C ALA A 396 -8.52 20.82 10.94
N THR A 397 -8.48 22.07 11.39
CA THR A 397 -8.73 23.26 10.55
C THR A 397 -7.48 23.69 9.77
N ASP A 398 -6.31 23.23 10.20
CA ASP A 398 -5.02 23.46 9.55
C ASP A 398 -4.60 22.20 8.79
N GLY A 399 -4.23 22.32 7.50
CA GLY A 399 -3.81 21.22 6.65
C GLY A 399 -2.49 20.56 7.07
N GLN A 400 -1.70 21.19 7.92
CA GLN A 400 -0.47 20.62 8.49
C GLN A 400 -0.73 19.72 9.70
N VAL A 401 -1.94 19.78 10.26
CA VAL A 401 -2.37 18.94 11.39
C VAL A 401 -3.33 17.88 10.91
N ARG A 402 -3.05 16.63 11.22
CA ARG A 402 -3.93 15.51 10.92
C ARG A 402 -4.35 14.81 12.22
N VAL A 403 -5.64 14.65 12.41
CA VAL A 403 -6.16 13.79 13.48
C VAL A 403 -5.97 12.33 13.05
N VAL A 404 -5.28 11.55 13.86
CA VAL A 404 -4.98 10.13 13.58
C VAL A 404 -6.05 9.22 14.15
N ALA A 405 -6.54 9.53 15.35
CA ALA A 405 -7.59 8.79 16.04
C ALA A 405 -8.26 9.66 17.10
N THR A 406 -9.47 9.28 17.47
CA THR A 406 -10.16 9.77 18.67
C THR A 406 -10.50 8.55 19.54
N GLY A 407 -10.48 8.72 20.86
CA GLY A 407 -10.82 7.66 21.80
C GLY A 407 -12.31 7.73 22.21
N ILE A 408 -12.78 6.68 22.84
CA ILE A 408 -14.17 6.63 23.41
C ILE A 408 -14.37 7.67 24.53
N ALA A 409 -13.30 8.15 25.14
CA ALA A 409 -13.33 9.17 26.18
C ALA A 409 -13.32 10.60 25.59
N THR A 410 -13.02 10.75 24.30
CA THR A 410 -12.98 12.06 23.64
C THR A 410 -14.39 12.64 23.57
N GLN A 411 -14.62 13.77 24.22
CA GLN A 411 -15.90 14.46 24.19
C GLN A 411 -16.05 15.28 22.89
N PRO A 412 -17.26 15.40 22.33
CA PRO A 412 -17.50 16.31 21.22
C PRO A 412 -17.15 17.76 21.59
N GLY A 413 -16.36 18.42 20.76
CA GLY A 413 -15.93 19.79 21.00
C GLY A 413 -14.86 20.28 20.02
N SER A 414 -14.48 21.55 20.13
CA SER A 414 -13.38 22.14 19.39
C SER A 414 -12.18 22.29 20.33
N TYR A 415 -11.04 21.76 19.92
CA TYR A 415 -9.82 21.75 20.70
C TYR A 415 -8.73 22.51 19.95
N ALA A 416 -8.19 23.57 20.55
CA ALA A 416 -7.03 24.25 19.99
C ALA A 416 -5.81 23.32 20.08
N VAL A 417 -5.10 23.15 18.96
CA VAL A 417 -3.83 22.43 18.93
C VAL A 417 -2.71 23.45 18.74
N ASN A 418 -1.79 23.49 19.69
CA ASN A 418 -0.63 24.35 19.63
C ASN A 418 0.63 23.49 19.66
N VAL A 419 1.43 23.52 18.59
CA VAL A 419 2.72 22.81 18.49
C VAL A 419 3.82 23.82 18.87
N THR A 420 4.46 23.62 20.00
CA THR A 420 5.53 24.51 20.51
C THR A 420 6.91 24.04 20.04
N THR A 421 7.09 22.74 19.78
CA THR A 421 8.36 22.16 19.35
C THR A 421 8.11 21.14 18.26
N ALA A 422 8.77 21.31 17.11
CA ALA A 422 8.76 20.32 16.05
C ALA A 422 9.66 19.11 16.42
N PRO A 423 9.30 17.89 16.06
CA PRO A 423 10.12 16.72 16.36
C PRO A 423 11.39 16.74 15.52
N THR A 424 12.49 16.25 16.09
CA THR A 424 13.78 16.17 15.40
C THR A 424 14.23 14.72 15.21
N GLN A 425 15.17 14.54 14.30
CA GLN A 425 15.84 13.26 14.05
C GLN A 425 17.14 13.16 14.84
N GLY A 426 17.47 11.96 15.31
CA GLY A 426 18.79 11.66 15.84
C GLY A 426 19.84 11.70 14.74
N SER A 427 21.01 12.26 15.04
CA SER A 427 22.10 12.36 14.08
C SER A 427 23.48 12.23 14.75
N VAL A 428 24.46 11.83 13.94
CA VAL A 428 25.87 11.92 14.29
C VAL A 428 26.60 12.67 13.17
N THR A 429 27.34 13.70 13.56
CA THR A 429 28.13 14.53 12.65
C THR A 429 29.61 14.38 12.97
N GLY A 430 30.43 14.14 11.97
CA GLY A 430 31.87 14.03 12.12
C GLY A 430 32.49 15.30 12.71
N SER A 431 33.54 15.16 13.51
CA SER A 431 34.32 16.27 14.05
C SER A 431 35.45 16.71 13.11
N ALA A 432 35.69 15.96 12.03
CA ALA A 432 36.69 16.25 11.01
C ALA A 432 36.22 15.72 9.64
N ALA A 433 36.88 16.17 8.56
CA ALA A 433 36.65 15.63 7.22
C ALA A 433 37.02 14.14 7.18
N ALA A 434 36.21 13.35 6.49
CA ALA A 434 36.40 11.90 6.39
C ALA A 434 37.63 11.53 5.56
N ALA A 435 38.34 10.48 5.95
CA ALA A 435 39.38 9.88 5.13
C ALA A 435 38.74 9.31 3.87
N LEU A 436 39.24 9.71 2.72
CA LEU A 436 38.72 9.31 1.39
C LEU A 436 39.32 8.01 0.85
N THR A 437 40.38 7.50 1.48
CA THR A 437 40.99 6.23 1.10
C THR A 437 40.63 5.16 2.12
N ILE A 438 39.91 4.16 1.66
CA ILE A 438 39.54 2.98 2.46
C ILE A 438 40.51 1.85 2.15
N THR A 439 41.13 1.29 3.19
CA THR A 439 42.06 0.18 3.13
C THR A 439 41.49 -1.03 3.83
N ALA A 440 41.40 -2.15 3.10
CA ALA A 440 40.84 -3.40 3.64
C ALA A 440 41.56 -3.85 4.90
N GLY A 441 40.78 -4.19 5.93
CA GLY A 441 41.26 -4.64 7.23
C GLY A 441 41.88 -3.55 8.12
N VAL A 442 41.90 -2.28 7.68
CA VAL A 442 42.44 -1.14 8.44
C VAL A 442 41.34 -0.19 8.87
N ASN A 443 40.61 0.40 7.90
CA ASN A 443 39.55 1.38 8.17
C ASN A 443 38.30 1.13 7.34
N ASP A 444 37.99 -0.12 7.05
CA ASP A 444 36.87 -0.55 6.23
C ASP A 444 35.63 -0.98 7.04
N ALA A 445 35.79 -1.36 8.32
CA ALA A 445 34.69 -1.84 9.15
C ALA A 445 34.11 -0.75 10.04
N LEU A 446 32.83 -0.42 9.81
CA LEU A 446 32.06 0.58 10.57
C LEU A 446 30.87 -0.10 11.24
N THR A 447 30.72 0.09 12.52
CA THR A 447 29.53 -0.30 13.27
C THR A 447 28.69 0.96 13.54
N VAL A 448 27.42 0.92 13.16
CA VAL A 448 26.46 2.02 13.40
C VAL A 448 25.30 1.46 14.22
N ASN A 449 24.92 2.16 15.26
CA ASN A 449 23.67 1.90 15.97
C ASN A 449 22.66 2.95 15.54
N VAL A 450 21.55 2.50 14.98
CA VAL A 450 20.43 3.34 14.52
C VAL A 450 19.19 2.98 15.29
N ASP A 451 18.64 3.90 16.03
CA ASP A 451 17.40 3.75 16.80
C ASP A 451 17.41 2.49 17.73
N GLY A 452 18.57 2.19 18.31
CA GLY A 452 18.78 1.04 19.16
C GLY A 452 19.20 -0.24 18.46
N THR A 453 19.25 -0.26 17.11
CA THR A 453 19.67 -1.42 16.32
C THR A 453 21.09 -1.24 15.79
N ALA A 454 21.98 -2.14 16.15
CA ALA A 454 23.36 -2.12 15.69
C ALA A 454 23.53 -2.91 14.37
N ALA A 455 24.30 -2.35 13.46
CA ALA A 455 24.72 -3.00 12.22
C ALA A 455 26.19 -2.71 11.95
N THR A 456 26.95 -3.72 11.55
CA THR A 456 28.32 -3.56 11.07
C THR A 456 28.37 -3.75 9.58
N ILE A 457 28.96 -2.80 8.89
CA ILE A 457 29.20 -2.84 7.45
C ILE A 457 30.69 -2.85 7.16
N THR A 458 31.06 -3.40 6.01
CA THR A 458 32.43 -3.34 5.48
C THR A 458 32.39 -2.54 4.17
N LEU A 459 33.16 -1.47 4.11
CA LEU A 459 33.29 -0.65 2.92
C LEU A 459 34.28 -1.28 1.95
N ALA A 460 34.04 -1.16 0.67
CA ALA A 460 35.00 -1.63 -0.34
C ALA A 460 36.26 -0.77 -0.28
N ALA A 461 37.44 -1.42 -0.36
CA ALA A 461 38.71 -0.72 -0.42
C ALA A 461 38.79 0.11 -1.70
N GLY A 462 39.31 1.33 -1.62
CA GLY A 462 39.44 2.23 -2.74
C GLY A 462 39.53 3.69 -2.33
N THR A 463 39.72 4.57 -3.31
CA THR A 463 39.71 6.03 -3.10
C THR A 463 38.35 6.58 -3.55
N TYR A 464 37.73 7.31 -2.69
CA TYR A 464 36.39 7.90 -2.87
C TYR A 464 36.47 9.43 -3.01
N THR A 465 35.43 10.03 -3.53
CA THR A 465 35.11 11.44 -3.24
C THR A 465 34.23 11.48 -1.98
N ALA A 466 34.14 12.60 -1.30
CA ALA A 466 33.30 12.72 -0.11
C ALA A 466 31.81 12.36 -0.42
N SER A 467 31.31 12.80 -1.57
CA SER A 467 29.94 12.52 -2.00
C SER A 467 29.74 11.03 -2.34
N SER A 468 30.70 10.38 -3.04
CA SER A 468 30.59 8.95 -3.35
C SER A 468 30.72 8.09 -2.09
N LEU A 469 31.53 8.50 -1.13
CA LEU A 469 31.63 7.84 0.18
C LEU A 469 30.33 7.94 0.99
N ALA A 470 29.71 9.12 1.02
CA ALA A 470 28.41 9.32 1.67
C ALA A 470 27.32 8.42 1.04
N SER A 471 27.27 8.36 -0.31
CA SER A 471 26.33 7.51 -1.03
C SER A 471 26.56 6.02 -0.76
N GLN A 472 27.82 5.58 -0.75
CA GLN A 472 28.20 4.19 -0.47
C GLN A 472 27.84 3.80 0.98
N LEU A 473 28.13 4.67 1.95
CA LEU A 473 27.74 4.47 3.35
C LEU A 473 26.23 4.33 3.50
N GLN A 474 25.46 5.23 2.89
CA GLN A 474 23.99 5.17 2.94
C GLN A 474 23.45 3.87 2.35
N ALA A 475 23.96 3.49 1.17
CA ALA A 475 23.53 2.25 0.51
C ALA A 475 23.87 1.02 1.34
N SER A 476 25.09 0.93 1.86
CA SER A 476 25.54 -0.22 2.66
C SER A 476 24.80 -0.34 3.98
N LEU A 477 24.54 0.78 4.66
CA LEU A 477 23.79 0.79 5.92
C LEU A 477 22.33 0.40 5.71
N ASN A 478 21.66 0.99 4.73
CA ASN A 478 20.25 0.70 4.45
C ASN A 478 20.03 -0.72 3.88
N ALA A 479 21.06 -1.33 3.28
CA ALA A 479 21.05 -2.73 2.85
C ALA A 479 21.42 -3.73 3.97
N ALA A 480 21.92 -3.26 5.12
CA ALA A 480 22.31 -4.12 6.22
C ALA A 480 21.10 -4.89 6.78
N PRO A 481 21.11 -6.25 6.84
CA PRO A 481 19.93 -7.04 7.23
C PRO A 481 19.38 -6.68 8.61
N ALA A 482 20.25 -6.32 9.57
CA ALA A 482 19.82 -5.94 10.91
C ALA A 482 18.94 -4.68 10.89
N LEU A 483 19.36 -3.64 10.15
CA LEU A 483 18.59 -2.39 10.02
C LEU A 483 17.34 -2.58 9.18
N ALA A 484 17.43 -3.32 8.06
CA ALA A 484 16.29 -3.59 7.19
C ALA A 484 15.18 -4.36 7.93
N ASN A 485 15.52 -5.38 8.72
CA ASN A 485 14.57 -6.15 9.54
C ASN A 485 13.93 -5.29 10.64
N ALA A 486 14.69 -4.36 11.23
CA ALA A 486 14.20 -3.40 12.23
C ALA A 486 13.43 -2.22 11.60
N LYS A 487 13.37 -2.12 10.27
CA LYS A 487 12.84 -0.97 9.51
C LYS A 487 13.52 0.35 9.92
N ALA A 488 14.78 0.26 10.35
CA ALA A 488 15.63 1.40 10.64
C ALA A 488 16.42 1.76 9.38
N ALA A 489 16.48 3.05 9.07
CA ALA A 489 17.21 3.53 7.91
C ALA A 489 17.83 4.90 8.20
N VAL A 490 18.88 5.24 7.46
CA VAL A 490 19.59 6.50 7.60
C VAL A 490 19.71 7.25 6.28
N THR A 491 19.85 8.57 6.38
CA THR A 491 20.42 9.40 5.31
C THR A 491 21.84 9.78 5.69
N VAL A 492 22.72 9.78 4.68
CA VAL A 492 24.10 10.23 4.85
C VAL A 492 24.32 11.43 3.93
N SER A 493 24.72 12.52 4.52
CA SER A 493 25.10 13.74 3.79
C SER A 493 26.53 14.13 4.09
N GLU A 494 27.12 14.93 3.24
CA GLU A 494 28.45 15.51 3.46
C GLU A 494 28.40 17.03 3.26
N SER A 495 29.25 17.73 3.99
CA SER A 495 29.49 19.15 3.82
C SER A 495 30.94 19.44 4.13
N ALA A 496 31.68 20.02 3.16
CA ALA A 496 33.12 20.27 3.27
C ALA A 496 33.93 19.03 3.69
N GLY A 497 33.53 17.84 3.21
CA GLY A 497 34.15 16.55 3.54
C GLY A 497 33.72 15.95 4.87
N VAL A 498 32.95 16.65 5.70
CA VAL A 498 32.43 16.14 6.97
C VAL A 498 31.16 15.36 6.74
N LEU A 499 31.13 14.12 7.19
CA LEU A 499 29.96 13.23 7.07
C LEU A 499 28.96 13.48 8.21
N THR A 500 27.68 13.45 7.87
CA THR A 500 26.56 13.44 8.82
C THR A 500 25.63 12.29 8.52
N LEU A 501 25.43 11.39 9.49
CA LEU A 501 24.41 10.35 9.46
C LEU A 501 23.20 10.82 10.24
N ARG A 502 22.01 10.65 9.67
CA ARG A 502 20.74 11.02 10.31
C ARG A 502 19.74 9.88 10.19
N SER A 503 19.12 9.49 11.28
CA SER A 503 18.04 8.49 11.25
C SER A 503 16.84 9.03 10.47
N LEU A 504 16.12 8.18 9.75
CA LEU A 504 14.83 8.56 9.15
C LEU A 504 13.69 8.62 10.16
N ARG A 505 13.86 8.03 11.34
CA ARG A 505 12.91 8.15 12.44
C ARG A 505 13.00 9.55 13.05
N VAL A 506 11.88 10.05 13.56
CA VAL A 506 11.82 11.29 14.35
C VAL A 506 11.35 10.98 15.77
N GLY A 507 11.71 11.84 16.71
CA GLY A 507 11.30 11.75 18.10
C GLY A 507 12.41 11.28 19.03
N ALA A 508 12.13 11.24 20.32
CA ALA A 508 13.10 10.89 21.37
C ALA A 508 13.72 9.49 21.23
N ALA A 509 13.02 8.59 20.54
CA ALA A 509 13.54 7.25 20.22
C ALA A 509 14.46 7.22 18.97
N SER A 510 14.72 8.37 18.35
CA SER A 510 15.62 8.49 17.21
C SER A 510 17.04 8.80 17.69
N SER A 511 17.98 7.94 17.33
CA SER A 511 19.39 8.07 17.71
C SER A 511 20.30 7.44 16.65
N VAL A 512 21.48 8.01 16.48
CA VAL A 512 22.54 7.45 15.65
C VAL A 512 23.87 7.57 16.38
N THR A 513 24.60 6.47 16.49
CA THR A 513 25.98 6.47 16.99
C THR A 513 26.86 5.60 16.11
N VAL A 514 28.14 5.91 16.05
CA VAL A 514 29.14 5.21 15.25
C VAL A 514 30.25 4.66 16.13
N SER A 515 30.79 3.52 15.75
CA SER A 515 31.91 2.83 16.42
C SER A 515 32.63 1.92 15.43
N GLY A 516 33.67 1.27 15.87
CA GLY A 516 34.51 0.38 15.02
C GLY A 516 35.76 1.08 14.51
N VAL A 517 36.59 0.31 13.78
CA VAL A 517 37.92 0.79 13.34
C VAL A 517 37.84 1.97 12.37
N ALA A 518 36.81 2.01 11.54
CA ALA A 518 36.59 3.09 10.59
C ALA A 518 36.00 4.38 11.21
N ALA A 519 35.47 4.32 12.43
CA ALA A 519 34.70 5.44 13.00
C ALA A 519 35.56 6.72 13.14
N ALA A 520 36.79 6.60 13.63
CA ALA A 520 37.68 7.75 13.81
C ALA A 520 38.12 8.36 12.46
N ASP A 521 38.38 7.53 11.45
CA ASP A 521 38.81 7.98 10.12
C ASP A 521 37.66 8.62 9.34
N LEU A 522 36.43 8.15 9.53
CA LEU A 522 35.25 8.64 8.81
C LEU A 522 34.53 9.80 9.51
N PHE A 523 34.55 9.83 10.84
CA PHE A 523 33.80 10.81 11.63
C PHE A 523 34.67 11.64 12.57
N GLY A 524 35.99 11.42 12.55
CA GLY A 524 36.91 12.06 13.49
C GLY A 524 36.86 11.45 14.91
N PRO A 525 37.75 11.91 15.81
CA PRO A 525 37.93 11.29 17.13
C PRO A 525 36.78 11.57 18.12
N ALA A 526 35.97 12.60 17.89
CA ALA A 526 34.89 13.02 18.78
C ALA A 526 33.66 13.50 17.98
N PRO A 527 32.94 12.61 17.29
CA PRO A 527 31.79 13.00 16.49
C PRO A 527 30.67 13.56 17.39
N GLY A 528 30.03 14.61 16.90
CA GLY A 528 28.89 15.23 17.57
C GLY A 528 27.63 14.38 17.45
N VAL A 529 27.13 13.83 18.56
CA VAL A 529 25.89 13.05 18.59
C VAL A 529 24.75 13.92 19.09
N VAL A 530 23.65 13.96 18.35
CA VAL A 530 22.41 14.66 18.74
C VAL A 530 21.28 13.64 18.77
N ALA A 531 20.60 13.49 19.89
CA ALA A 531 19.39 12.68 20.00
C ALA A 531 18.20 13.40 19.36
N GLY A 532 17.27 12.64 18.81
CA GLY A 532 16.00 13.19 18.34
C GLY A 532 15.13 13.66 19.51
N THR A 533 14.18 14.55 19.24
CA THR A 533 13.20 15.05 20.19
C THR A 533 11.79 14.85 19.68
N ASP A 534 10.86 14.52 20.58
CA ASP A 534 9.43 14.41 20.23
C ASP A 534 8.81 15.78 19.97
N ALA A 535 7.71 15.80 19.24
CA ALA A 535 6.87 16.98 19.16
C ALA A 535 6.40 17.38 20.56
N ALA A 536 6.40 18.68 20.87
CA ALA A 536 5.79 19.18 22.09
C ALA A 536 4.71 20.22 21.78
N GLY A 537 3.70 20.29 22.63
CA GLY A 537 2.58 21.19 22.42
C GLY A 537 1.43 20.92 23.38
N SER A 538 0.27 21.49 23.06
CA SER A 538 -0.95 21.31 23.84
C SER A 538 -2.14 20.96 22.94
N ILE A 539 -3.09 20.23 23.48
CA ILE A 539 -4.42 19.97 22.90
C ILE A 539 -5.45 20.52 23.89
N GLY A 540 -6.24 21.49 23.46
CA GLY A 540 -7.00 22.34 24.35
C GLY A 540 -6.05 23.26 25.12
N SER A 541 -6.27 23.39 26.44
CA SER A 541 -5.42 24.15 27.34
C SER A 541 -4.37 23.31 28.10
N VAL A 542 -4.27 22.01 27.81
CA VAL A 542 -3.45 21.07 28.56
C VAL A 542 -2.30 20.56 27.68
N ALA A 543 -1.11 20.43 28.26
CA ALA A 543 0.06 19.90 27.58
C ALA A 543 -0.22 18.48 27.10
N ALA A 544 0.09 18.22 25.82
CA ALA A 544 -0.05 16.92 25.19
C ALA A 544 1.24 16.09 25.34
N VAL A 545 1.10 14.78 25.33
CA VAL A 545 2.23 13.85 25.33
C VAL A 545 2.73 13.68 23.90
N GLY A 546 4.00 14.03 23.66
CA GLY A 546 4.63 13.84 22.35
C GLY A 546 5.16 12.44 22.15
N GLU A 547 5.00 11.90 20.93
CA GLU A 547 5.59 10.65 20.48
C GLU A 547 5.95 10.79 18.99
N GLY A 548 7.21 11.04 18.68
CA GLY A 548 7.65 11.38 17.34
C GLY A 548 6.91 12.61 16.83
N ARG A 549 6.17 12.47 15.74
CA ARG A 549 5.34 13.52 15.12
C ARG A 549 3.92 13.61 15.70
N ARG A 550 3.59 12.79 16.68
CA ARG A 550 2.24 12.73 17.26
C ARG A 550 2.19 13.50 18.57
N LEU A 551 1.08 14.17 18.78
CA LEU A 551 0.67 14.71 20.07
C LEU A 551 -0.55 13.92 20.54
N LYS A 552 -0.52 13.41 21.74
CA LYS A 552 -1.63 12.69 22.37
C LYS A 552 -2.17 13.54 23.51
N ALA A 553 -3.49 13.73 23.51
CA ALA A 553 -4.15 14.46 24.59
C ALA A 553 -3.96 13.76 25.94
N ALA A 554 -3.75 14.56 27.00
CA ALA A 554 -3.56 14.06 28.34
C ALA A 554 -4.82 13.33 28.87
N ALA A 555 -4.61 12.33 29.71
CA ALA A 555 -5.68 11.62 30.39
C ALA A 555 -6.46 12.57 31.31
N GLY A 556 -7.77 12.35 31.50
CA GLY A 556 -8.66 13.16 32.32
C GLY A 556 -9.10 14.48 31.67
N THR A 557 -8.72 14.74 30.41
CA THR A 557 -9.20 15.89 29.64
C THR A 557 -10.39 15.54 28.75
N ASN A 558 -11.15 16.55 28.31
CA ASN A 558 -12.24 16.35 27.34
C ASN A 558 -11.72 15.81 25.98
N ALA A 559 -10.44 16.02 25.66
CA ALA A 559 -9.78 15.54 24.46
C ALA A 559 -9.09 14.17 24.65
N GLU A 560 -9.25 13.53 25.83
CA GLU A 560 -8.60 12.24 26.11
C GLU A 560 -8.84 11.22 25.01
N GLY A 561 -7.76 10.61 24.54
CA GLY A 561 -7.79 9.61 23.47
C GLY A 561 -7.62 10.18 22.06
N MET A 562 -7.56 11.51 21.93
CA MET A 562 -7.22 12.16 20.66
C MET A 562 -5.71 12.12 20.42
#